data_af01e3f3b9c1f338e600f62c82abe994
#
_entry.id   af01e3f3b9c1f338e600f62c82abe994
#
_cell.length_a   1.000
_cell.length_b   1.000
_cell.length_c   1.000
_cell.angle_alpha   90.00
_cell.angle_beta   90.00
_cell.angle_gamma   90.00
#
_symmetry.space_group_name_H-M   'P 1'
#
loop_
_entity.id
_entity.type
_entity.pdbx_description
1 polymer ?
#
loop_
_entity_poly.entity_id
_entity_poly.type
_entity_poly.pdbx_seq_one_letter_code
_entity_poly.pdbx_strand_id
1 'polypeptide(L)'
;MDTSNGQNIEIPITLSNFGATPVTYQAARQPVLTEETGSASMTCLELSNAQMELPTAVTLQAGEAATVVFTLHLEAGTHGYVEGYLCLRGTGGAPDLSIPYLGYAGRWEEPMAITSGEYAPIFGSLSPESEQPALTQTAVLSPNGDGYNDAITPLYYQLRNAQRTQYAIYNDSGRCVSEPMLCLGTPKDSYTALCGQSLLEKPDFEQDTVWFFDATVWDPLTDRYQPLEDGVYTMRITLTS
;
A
#
# COMPACT_ATOMS: atom_id res chain seq x y z
N MET A 1 2.25 -8.05 14.92
CA MET A 1 1.97 -8.95 16.08
C MET A 1 2.78 -10.23 15.90
N ASP A 2 3.48 -10.72 16.91
CA ASP A 2 4.14 -12.03 16.83
C ASP A 2 3.11 -13.13 17.07
N THR A 3 2.81 -13.92 16.06
CA THR A 3 1.78 -14.97 16.08
C THR A 3 2.36 -16.38 16.17
N SER A 4 3.66 -16.53 16.46
CA SER A 4 4.31 -17.84 16.53
C SER A 4 3.63 -18.84 17.47
N ASN A 5 2.95 -18.36 18.54
CA ASN A 5 2.27 -19.15 19.54
C ASN A 5 0.73 -18.97 19.59
N GLY A 6 0.15 -18.32 18.57
CA GLY A 6 -1.23 -17.85 18.65
C GLY A 6 -1.39 -16.64 19.59
N GLN A 7 -2.45 -15.85 19.42
CA GLN A 7 -2.69 -14.67 20.26
C GLN A 7 -4.16 -14.46 20.55
N ASN A 8 -4.43 -13.91 21.73
CA ASN A 8 -5.71 -13.36 22.11
C ASN A 8 -5.55 -11.84 22.26
N ILE A 9 -6.31 -11.10 21.49
CA ILE A 9 -6.22 -9.63 21.41
C ILE A 9 -7.55 -9.05 21.90
N GLU A 10 -7.50 -8.36 23.02
CA GLU A 10 -8.67 -7.65 23.55
C GLU A 10 -8.86 -6.32 22.84
N ILE A 11 -10.09 -6.07 22.40
CA ILE A 11 -10.50 -4.84 21.71
C ILE A 11 -11.60 -4.20 22.57
N PRO A 12 -11.25 -3.31 23.50
CA PRO A 12 -12.22 -2.63 24.36
C PRO A 12 -12.93 -1.51 23.57
N ILE A 13 -14.25 -1.49 23.65
CA ILE A 13 -15.10 -0.46 23.06
C ILE A 13 -15.92 0.19 24.15
N THR A 14 -15.80 1.51 24.31
CA THR A 14 -16.61 2.28 25.26
C THR A 14 -17.88 2.78 24.57
N LEU A 15 -19.02 2.40 25.12
CA LEU A 15 -20.35 2.81 24.69
C LEU A 15 -20.90 3.84 25.66
N SER A 16 -21.52 4.90 25.15
CA SER A 16 -22.14 5.94 25.96
C SER A 16 -23.58 6.19 25.48
N ASN A 17 -24.53 6.19 26.40
CA ASN A 17 -25.92 6.51 26.09
C ASN A 17 -26.20 7.99 26.40
N PHE A 18 -26.29 8.82 25.37
CA PHE A 18 -26.63 10.23 25.48
C PHE A 18 -28.14 10.48 25.42
N GLY A 19 -28.94 9.42 25.26
CA GLY A 19 -30.39 9.50 25.21
C GLY A 19 -31.02 9.62 26.61
N ALA A 20 -32.34 9.84 26.65
CA ALA A 20 -33.11 9.92 27.87
C ALA A 20 -33.70 8.59 28.34
N THR A 21 -33.58 7.52 27.55
CA THR A 21 -34.14 6.20 27.83
C THR A 21 -33.04 5.13 27.83
N PRO A 22 -33.19 4.05 28.56
CA PRO A 22 -32.26 2.92 28.52
C PRO A 22 -32.15 2.33 27.12
N VAL A 23 -30.93 1.92 26.73
CA VAL A 23 -30.65 1.22 25.47
C VAL A 23 -29.89 -0.09 25.75
N THR A 24 -30.14 -1.11 24.97
CA THR A 24 -29.43 -2.38 25.08
C THR A 24 -28.74 -2.70 23.76
N TYR A 25 -27.48 -3.10 23.84
CA TYR A 25 -26.69 -3.56 22.69
C TYR A 25 -26.32 -5.03 22.85
N GLN A 26 -26.45 -5.76 21.76
CA GLN A 26 -26.04 -7.15 21.64
C GLN A 26 -25.02 -7.29 20.51
N ALA A 27 -23.86 -7.90 20.80
CA ALA A 27 -22.86 -8.16 19.78
C ALA A 27 -23.39 -9.14 18.72
N ALA A 28 -23.09 -8.86 17.46
CA ALA A 28 -23.44 -9.68 16.32
C ALA A 28 -22.18 -10.27 15.69
N ARG A 29 -22.19 -11.58 15.45
CA ARG A 29 -21.04 -12.26 14.84
C ARG A 29 -20.82 -11.77 13.41
N GLN A 30 -19.58 -11.48 13.13
CA GLN A 30 -19.06 -11.16 11.81
C GLN A 30 -17.84 -12.04 11.51
N PRO A 31 -17.56 -12.40 10.24
CA PRO A 31 -16.32 -13.08 9.90
C PRO A 31 -15.12 -12.18 10.18
N VAL A 32 -14.00 -12.79 10.53
CA VAL A 32 -12.69 -12.13 10.49
C VAL A 32 -12.20 -12.23 9.05
N LEU A 33 -11.76 -11.14 8.49
CA LEU A 33 -11.34 -11.03 7.09
C LEU A 33 -9.84 -10.82 6.99
N THR A 34 -9.32 -11.12 5.81
CA THR A 34 -7.95 -10.82 5.40
C THR A 34 -7.94 -10.27 3.97
N GLU A 35 -6.89 -9.56 3.61
CA GLU A 35 -6.62 -9.18 2.23
C GLU A 35 -5.61 -10.15 1.61
N GLU A 36 -5.84 -10.54 0.36
CA GLU A 36 -4.83 -11.20 -0.43
C GLU A 36 -3.68 -10.22 -0.71
N THR A 37 -2.45 -10.61 -0.33
CA THR A 37 -1.25 -9.79 -0.49
C THR A 37 -0.48 -10.19 -1.75
N GLY A 38 0.09 -9.21 -2.45
CA GLY A 38 0.91 -9.45 -3.65
C GLY A 38 0.15 -9.43 -4.97
N SER A 39 -1.16 -9.14 -4.94
CA SER A 39 -1.99 -8.91 -6.12
C SER A 39 -2.26 -7.41 -6.32
N ALA A 40 -2.37 -6.99 -7.59
CA ALA A 40 -2.82 -5.65 -7.94
C ALA A 40 -4.32 -5.43 -7.63
N SER A 41 -5.11 -6.52 -7.61
CA SER A 41 -6.51 -6.50 -7.17
C SER A 41 -6.58 -6.92 -5.70
N MET A 42 -7.28 -6.13 -4.89
CA MET A 42 -7.52 -6.47 -3.49
C MET A 42 -8.80 -7.29 -3.40
N THR A 43 -8.66 -8.49 -2.84
CA THR A 43 -9.80 -9.37 -2.56
C THR A 43 -9.84 -9.65 -1.07
N CYS A 44 -10.97 -9.29 -0.43
CA CYS A 44 -11.21 -9.65 0.96
C CYS A 44 -11.65 -11.12 1.03
N LEU A 45 -10.97 -11.90 1.85
CA LEU A 45 -11.24 -13.32 2.10
C LEU A 45 -11.53 -13.54 3.58
N GLU A 46 -12.31 -14.58 3.90
CA GLU A 46 -12.50 -15.00 5.28
C GLU A 46 -11.22 -15.65 5.82
N LEU A 47 -10.75 -15.17 6.98
CA LEU A 47 -9.58 -15.69 7.67
C LEU A 47 -10.01 -16.86 8.55
N SER A 48 -9.85 -18.09 8.06
CA SER A 48 -10.36 -19.31 8.70
C SER A 48 -9.66 -19.71 10.01
N ASN A 49 -8.43 -19.21 10.24
CA ASN A 49 -7.62 -19.44 11.43
C ASN A 49 -7.71 -18.28 12.44
N ALA A 50 -8.79 -17.51 12.37
CA ALA A 50 -9.09 -16.45 13.30
C ALA A 50 -10.57 -16.49 13.72
N GLN A 51 -10.85 -16.10 14.96
CA GLN A 51 -12.20 -16.06 15.49
C GLN A 51 -12.40 -14.86 16.41
N MET A 52 -13.58 -14.21 16.31
CA MET A 52 -13.99 -13.17 17.22
C MET A 52 -14.88 -13.73 18.33
N GLU A 53 -14.45 -13.65 19.58
CA GLU A 53 -15.29 -13.86 20.74
C GLU A 53 -16.07 -12.58 21.04
N LEU A 54 -17.37 -12.75 21.26
CA LEU A 54 -18.31 -11.66 21.43
C LEU A 54 -18.56 -11.34 22.90
N PRO A 55 -18.65 -10.05 23.28
CA PRO A 55 -19.06 -9.68 24.62
C PRO A 55 -20.53 -10.04 24.90
N THR A 56 -20.87 -10.16 26.17
CA THR A 56 -22.27 -10.27 26.58
C THR A 56 -23.04 -8.98 26.24
N ALA A 57 -24.37 -9.11 26.13
CA ALA A 57 -25.22 -7.95 25.97
C ALA A 57 -25.05 -6.93 27.12
N VAL A 58 -25.06 -5.65 26.78
CA VAL A 58 -24.94 -4.54 27.74
C VAL A 58 -26.17 -3.62 27.65
N THR A 59 -26.71 -3.25 28.80
CA THR A 59 -27.78 -2.25 28.93
C THR A 59 -27.22 -1.01 29.58
N LEU A 60 -27.39 0.16 28.93
CA LEU A 60 -26.96 1.44 29.43
C LEU A 60 -28.16 2.29 29.80
N GLN A 61 -28.19 2.77 31.03
CA GLN A 61 -29.19 3.74 31.48
C GLN A 61 -28.95 5.11 30.79
N ALA A 62 -29.90 6.02 30.91
CA ALA A 62 -29.74 7.38 30.41
C ALA A 62 -28.49 8.05 31.02
N GLY A 63 -27.57 8.53 30.18
CA GLY A 63 -26.29 9.15 30.56
C GLY A 63 -25.20 8.16 31.01
N GLU A 64 -25.46 6.87 30.98
CA GLU A 64 -24.48 5.85 31.36
C GLU A 64 -23.48 5.52 30.25
N ALA A 65 -22.27 5.14 30.64
CA ALA A 65 -21.25 4.59 29.78
C ALA A 65 -20.71 3.27 30.34
N ALA A 66 -20.44 2.30 29.46
CA ALA A 66 -19.80 1.02 29.81
C ALA A 66 -18.83 0.59 28.72
N THR A 67 -17.82 -0.19 29.11
CA THR A 67 -16.89 -0.81 28.18
C THR A 67 -17.27 -2.26 27.94
N VAL A 68 -17.41 -2.65 26.68
CA VAL A 68 -17.51 -4.04 26.22
C VAL A 68 -16.21 -4.45 25.57
N VAL A 69 -15.81 -5.72 25.72
CA VAL A 69 -14.56 -6.23 25.18
C VAL A 69 -14.86 -7.32 24.15
N PHE A 70 -14.41 -7.13 22.92
CA PHE A 70 -14.31 -8.19 21.93
C PHE A 70 -12.93 -8.83 22.05
N THR A 71 -12.83 -10.16 21.91
CA THR A 71 -11.53 -10.82 21.91
C THR A 71 -11.29 -11.51 20.59
N LEU A 72 -10.26 -11.06 19.87
CA LEU A 72 -9.81 -11.67 18.63
C LEU A 72 -8.81 -12.80 18.96
N HIS A 73 -9.17 -14.03 18.63
CA HIS A 73 -8.32 -15.20 18.75
C HIS A 73 -7.64 -15.45 17.39
N LEU A 74 -6.31 -15.46 17.36
CA LEU A 74 -5.49 -15.84 16.21
C LEU A 74 -4.78 -17.16 16.51
N GLU A 75 -4.93 -18.15 15.63
CA GLU A 75 -4.18 -19.41 15.74
C GLU A 75 -2.68 -19.20 15.49
N ALA A 76 -1.86 -20.13 15.98
CA ALA A 76 -0.43 -20.11 15.73
C ALA A 76 -0.13 -20.15 14.24
N GLY A 77 0.80 -19.31 13.79
CA GLY A 77 1.18 -19.18 12.39
C GLY A 77 0.21 -18.35 11.52
N THR A 78 -0.81 -17.71 12.12
CA THR A 78 -1.63 -16.73 11.40
C THR A 78 -0.72 -15.61 10.87
N HIS A 79 -0.86 -15.28 9.59
CA HIS A 79 -0.03 -14.31 8.91
C HIS A 79 -0.86 -13.49 7.92
N GLY A 80 -0.59 -12.18 7.84
CA GLY A 80 -1.26 -11.28 6.92
C GLY A 80 -2.18 -10.26 7.58
N TYR A 81 -2.98 -9.58 6.79
CA TYR A 81 -3.96 -8.62 7.28
C TYR A 81 -5.06 -9.33 8.08
N VAL A 82 -5.49 -8.68 9.14
CA VAL A 82 -6.59 -9.13 9.99
C VAL A 82 -7.53 -7.97 10.16
N GLU A 83 -8.71 -8.06 9.58
CA GLU A 83 -9.64 -6.96 9.51
C GLU A 83 -11.09 -7.40 9.66
N GLY A 84 -12.00 -6.44 9.77
CA GLY A 84 -13.43 -6.70 9.83
C GLY A 84 -14.19 -5.62 10.57
N TYR A 85 -15.36 -5.99 11.07
CA TYR A 85 -16.25 -5.09 11.78
C TYR A 85 -16.69 -5.68 13.11
N LEU A 86 -16.65 -4.88 14.16
CA LEU A 86 -17.30 -5.15 15.43
C LEU A 86 -18.72 -4.59 15.35
N CYS A 87 -19.72 -5.47 15.34
CA CYS A 87 -21.11 -5.08 15.17
C CYS A 87 -21.90 -5.26 16.46
N LEU A 88 -22.67 -4.24 16.82
CA LEU A 88 -23.56 -4.21 17.97
C LEU A 88 -24.97 -3.86 17.49
N ARG A 89 -25.92 -4.76 17.72
CA ARG A 89 -27.33 -4.53 17.41
C ARG A 89 -28.01 -3.83 18.58
N GLY A 90 -28.61 -2.68 18.28
CA GLY A 90 -29.40 -1.92 19.22
C GLY A 90 -30.81 -2.48 19.39
N THR A 91 -31.36 -2.43 20.59
CA THR A 91 -32.76 -2.76 20.90
C THR A 91 -33.45 -1.53 21.48
N GLY A 92 -34.81 -1.54 21.43
CA GLY A 92 -35.59 -0.43 22.00
C GLY A 92 -35.50 0.88 21.20
N GLY A 93 -35.19 0.80 19.89
CA GLY A 93 -35.05 1.99 19.03
C GLY A 93 -33.62 2.55 18.96
N ALA A 94 -32.66 1.95 19.64
CA ALA A 94 -31.24 2.29 19.50
C ALA A 94 -30.71 1.90 18.11
N PRO A 95 -29.85 2.72 17.48
CA PRO A 95 -29.25 2.39 16.19
C PRO A 95 -28.26 1.24 16.32
N ASP A 96 -28.11 0.43 15.26
CA ASP A 96 -27.00 -0.52 15.15
C ASP A 96 -25.69 0.21 15.01
N LEU A 97 -24.64 -0.32 15.62
CA LEU A 97 -23.29 0.23 15.56
C LEU A 97 -22.35 -0.73 14.83
N SER A 98 -21.50 -0.18 13.99
CA SER A 98 -20.47 -0.92 13.27
C SER A 98 -19.14 -0.16 13.36
N ILE A 99 -18.10 -0.85 13.86
CA ILE A 99 -16.78 -0.28 14.12
C ILE A 99 -15.76 -1.10 13.35
N PRO A 100 -15.06 -0.54 12.35
CA PRO A 100 -14.02 -1.26 11.63
C PRO A 100 -12.81 -1.48 12.52
N TYR A 101 -12.13 -2.60 12.32
CA TYR A 101 -10.80 -2.86 12.87
C TYR A 101 -9.87 -3.37 11.78
N LEU A 102 -8.59 -3.03 11.91
CA LEU A 102 -7.52 -3.48 11.02
C LEU A 102 -6.26 -3.71 11.82
N GLY A 103 -5.58 -4.82 11.54
CA GLY A 103 -4.29 -5.17 12.10
C GLY A 103 -3.47 -6.00 11.12
N TYR A 104 -2.27 -6.36 11.53
CA TYR A 104 -1.41 -7.26 10.79
C TYR A 104 -0.83 -8.33 11.72
N ALA A 105 -1.04 -9.58 11.37
CA ALA A 105 -0.46 -10.75 12.04
C ALA A 105 0.88 -11.07 11.38
N GLY A 106 1.99 -11.04 12.14
CA GLY A 106 3.34 -11.15 11.63
C GLY A 106 4.12 -9.84 11.70
N ARG A 107 5.20 -9.73 10.95
CA ARG A 107 6.03 -8.54 10.86
C ARG A 107 5.46 -7.59 9.83
N TRP A 108 5.29 -6.34 10.22
CA TRP A 108 4.63 -5.32 9.38
C TRP A 108 5.39 -5.01 8.08
N GLU A 109 6.69 -5.28 8.03
CA GLU A 109 7.54 -5.10 6.86
C GLU A 109 7.49 -6.26 5.85
N GLU A 110 6.90 -7.41 6.18
CA GLU A 110 6.86 -8.58 5.31
C GLU A 110 5.94 -8.47 4.09
N PRO A 111 4.76 -7.80 4.14
CA PRO A 111 3.96 -7.63 2.93
C PRO A 111 4.72 -6.88 1.87
N MET A 112 4.66 -7.38 0.64
CA MET A 112 5.27 -6.71 -0.50
C MET A 112 4.74 -5.28 -0.64
N ALA A 113 5.64 -4.34 -0.88
CA ALA A 113 5.29 -2.95 -1.12
C ALA A 113 5.08 -2.65 -2.62
N ILE A 114 5.67 -3.49 -3.48
CA ILE A 114 5.58 -3.42 -4.95
C ILE A 114 5.25 -4.83 -5.45
N THR A 115 4.40 -4.94 -6.47
CA THR A 115 4.06 -6.21 -7.11
C THR A 115 5.27 -6.88 -7.77
N SER A 116 5.18 -8.21 -7.93
CA SER A 116 6.20 -9.06 -8.57
C SER A 116 5.55 -10.02 -9.58
N GLY A 117 6.36 -10.85 -10.25
CA GLY A 117 5.88 -11.82 -11.22
C GLY A 117 5.30 -11.18 -12.48
N GLU A 118 4.05 -11.51 -12.83
CA GLU A 118 3.36 -10.97 -14.01
C GLU A 118 3.19 -9.45 -13.95
N TYR A 119 3.05 -8.90 -12.74
CA TYR A 119 2.89 -7.46 -12.49
C TYR A 119 4.18 -6.83 -11.94
N ALA A 120 5.34 -7.41 -12.22
CA ALA A 120 6.62 -6.83 -11.84
C ALA A 120 6.81 -5.43 -12.45
N PRO A 121 7.64 -4.57 -11.82
CA PRO A 121 7.94 -3.26 -12.38
C PRO A 121 8.42 -3.36 -13.83
N ILE A 122 7.93 -2.44 -14.66
CA ILE A 122 8.28 -2.30 -16.07
C ILE A 122 8.71 -0.87 -16.36
N PHE A 123 9.24 -0.63 -17.54
CA PHE A 123 9.55 0.72 -18.03
C PHE A 123 8.59 1.11 -19.14
N GLY A 124 8.17 2.37 -19.11
CA GLY A 124 7.55 3.05 -20.23
C GLY A 124 8.57 3.96 -20.91
N SER A 125 8.62 3.93 -22.24
CA SER A 125 9.37 4.87 -23.05
C SER A 125 8.45 5.53 -24.05
N LEU A 126 8.66 6.83 -24.30
CA LEU A 126 7.91 7.57 -25.31
C LEU A 126 8.59 7.45 -26.66
N SER A 127 7.78 7.37 -27.68
CA SER A 127 8.18 7.51 -29.08
C SER A 127 7.31 8.58 -29.74
N PRO A 128 7.87 9.50 -30.55
CA PRO A 128 7.10 10.53 -31.21
C PRO A 128 6.01 9.99 -32.16
N GLU A 129 6.12 8.75 -32.58
CA GLU A 129 5.17 8.10 -33.49
C GLU A 129 4.04 7.35 -32.77
N SER A 130 4.11 7.25 -31.45
CA SER A 130 3.15 6.48 -30.65
C SER A 130 2.46 7.34 -29.60
N GLU A 131 1.13 7.39 -29.66
CA GLU A 131 0.32 8.00 -28.58
C GLU A 131 0.35 7.19 -27.27
N GLN A 132 0.97 6.03 -27.28
CA GLN A 132 1.06 5.13 -26.13
C GLN A 132 2.52 4.80 -25.84
N PRO A 133 2.94 4.79 -24.56
CA PRO A 133 4.29 4.38 -24.21
C PRO A 133 4.53 2.91 -24.56
N ALA A 134 5.72 2.61 -25.06
CA ALA A 134 6.17 1.24 -25.16
C ALA A 134 6.48 0.71 -23.76
N LEU A 135 5.90 -0.44 -23.38
CA LEU A 135 6.07 -1.06 -22.08
C LEU A 135 7.03 -2.24 -22.17
N THR A 136 8.08 -2.24 -21.34
CA THR A 136 9.11 -3.28 -21.39
C THR A 136 9.74 -3.52 -20.01
N GLN A 137 10.20 -4.74 -19.75
CA GLN A 137 10.97 -5.05 -18.54
C GLN A 137 12.42 -4.58 -18.62
N THR A 138 12.93 -4.39 -19.83
CA THR A 138 14.28 -3.89 -20.08
C THR A 138 14.20 -2.79 -21.12
N ALA A 139 14.50 -1.57 -20.73
CA ALA A 139 14.49 -0.42 -21.62
C ALA A 139 15.88 -0.16 -22.18
N VAL A 140 15.93 0.34 -23.41
CA VAL A 140 17.14 0.90 -24.02
C VAL A 140 17.00 2.42 -24.01
N LEU A 141 17.98 3.10 -23.42
CA LEU A 141 18.08 4.56 -23.43
C LEU A 141 19.10 5.00 -24.48
N SER A 142 18.73 6.01 -25.27
CA SER A 142 19.58 6.63 -26.31
C SER A 142 19.36 8.13 -26.29
N PRO A 143 19.87 8.86 -25.27
CA PRO A 143 19.55 10.26 -25.03
C PRO A 143 20.29 11.16 -26.03
N ASN A 144 19.89 11.14 -27.28
CA ASN A 144 20.48 11.92 -28.39
C ASN A 144 19.58 13.07 -28.86
N GLY A 145 18.36 13.19 -28.26
CA GLY A 145 17.41 14.26 -28.56
C GLY A 145 16.62 14.08 -29.85
N ASP A 146 16.55 12.86 -30.39
CA ASP A 146 15.75 12.56 -31.57
C ASP A 146 14.30 12.18 -31.26
N GLY A 147 13.95 12.11 -29.97
CA GLY A 147 12.64 11.76 -29.47
C GLY A 147 12.40 10.25 -29.30
N TYR A 148 13.38 9.40 -29.63
CA TYR A 148 13.30 7.94 -29.47
C TYR A 148 14.15 7.46 -28.30
N ASN A 149 13.50 6.86 -27.30
CA ASN A 149 14.20 6.32 -26.13
C ASN A 149 15.12 7.33 -25.41
N ASP A 150 14.84 8.61 -25.53
CA ASP A 150 15.60 9.67 -24.86
C ASP A 150 15.43 9.60 -23.33
N ALA A 151 14.28 9.09 -22.88
CA ALA A 151 13.98 8.96 -21.47
C ALA A 151 13.08 7.74 -21.17
N ILE A 152 13.11 7.27 -19.93
CA ILE A 152 12.24 6.20 -19.44
C ILE A 152 11.55 6.60 -18.13
N THR A 153 10.37 6.01 -17.88
CA THR A 153 9.72 6.09 -16.59
C THR A 153 9.46 4.69 -16.02
N PRO A 154 9.75 4.43 -14.74
CA PRO A 154 9.37 3.18 -14.11
C PRO A 154 7.88 3.18 -13.81
N LEU A 155 7.21 2.07 -14.11
CA LEU A 155 5.80 1.81 -13.85
C LEU A 155 5.68 0.57 -12.97
N TYR A 156 4.96 0.70 -11.87
CA TYR A 156 4.77 -0.40 -10.92
C TYR A 156 3.49 -0.20 -10.09
N TYR A 157 2.97 -1.28 -9.55
CA TYR A 157 1.88 -1.22 -8.59
C TYR A 157 2.44 -1.09 -7.17
N GLN A 158 2.08 0.00 -6.49
CA GLN A 158 2.41 0.22 -5.10
C GLN A 158 1.27 -0.29 -4.21
N LEU A 159 1.55 -1.33 -3.43
CA LEU A 159 0.56 -2.04 -2.62
C LEU A 159 0.38 -1.46 -1.21
N ARG A 160 1.28 -0.57 -0.78
CA ARG A 160 1.30 0.03 0.55
C ARG A 160 1.73 1.48 0.49
N ASN A 161 1.23 2.29 1.44
CA ASN A 161 1.77 3.63 1.64
C ASN A 161 3.26 3.55 2.02
N ALA A 162 4.07 4.43 1.46
CA ALA A 162 5.47 4.56 1.82
C ALA A 162 5.76 5.96 2.39
N GLN A 163 6.50 6.01 3.50
CA GLN A 163 7.00 7.27 4.03
C GLN A 163 8.04 7.88 3.08
N ARG A 164 8.80 7.02 2.42
CA ARG A 164 9.87 7.41 1.52
C ARG A 164 9.97 6.42 0.35
N THR A 165 10.03 6.94 -0.87
CA THR A 165 10.34 6.17 -2.08
C THR A 165 11.59 6.77 -2.72
N GLN A 166 12.63 5.96 -2.89
CA GLN A 166 13.92 6.35 -3.46
C GLN A 166 14.17 5.58 -4.74
N TYR A 167 14.59 6.29 -5.77
CA TYR A 167 15.05 5.73 -7.05
C TYR A 167 16.57 5.88 -7.14
N ALA A 168 17.27 4.80 -7.45
CA ALA A 168 18.71 4.79 -7.56
C ALA A 168 19.15 3.94 -8.75
N ILE A 169 20.15 4.42 -9.48
CA ILE A 169 20.71 3.77 -10.67
C ILE A 169 22.08 3.18 -10.31
N TYR A 170 22.26 1.92 -10.61
CA TYR A 170 23.47 1.17 -10.35
C TYR A 170 24.07 0.68 -11.66
N ASN A 171 25.39 0.78 -11.82
CA ASN A 171 26.10 0.17 -12.94
C ASN A 171 26.30 -1.34 -12.73
N ASP A 172 26.91 -2.02 -13.68
CA ASP A 172 27.20 -3.46 -13.68
C ASP A 172 28.14 -3.92 -12.54
N SER A 173 28.98 -3.02 -12.02
CA SER A 173 29.82 -3.28 -10.84
C SER A 173 29.06 -3.13 -9.52
N GLY A 174 27.77 -2.77 -9.53
CA GLY A 174 26.94 -2.55 -8.35
C GLY A 174 27.20 -1.20 -7.66
N ARG A 175 27.91 -0.27 -8.29
CA ARG A 175 28.11 1.09 -7.78
C ARG A 175 26.88 1.94 -8.11
N CYS A 176 26.34 2.66 -7.12
CA CYS A 176 25.34 3.69 -7.36
C CYS A 176 25.97 4.85 -8.14
N VAL A 177 25.44 5.16 -9.29
CA VAL A 177 25.91 6.22 -10.19
C VAL A 177 25.00 7.43 -10.21
N SER A 178 23.72 7.25 -9.86
CA SER A 178 22.74 8.33 -9.79
C SER A 178 21.62 8.00 -8.80
N GLU A 179 21.11 9.02 -8.14
CA GLU A 179 19.88 8.99 -7.35
C GLU A 179 18.93 10.07 -7.87
N PRO A 180 18.26 9.81 -9.00
CA PRO A 180 17.52 10.84 -9.71
C PRO A 180 16.37 11.41 -8.92
N MET A 181 15.81 10.64 -7.96
CA MET A 181 14.64 11.10 -7.25
C MET A 181 14.46 10.47 -5.87
N LEU A 182 13.93 11.30 -4.98
CA LEU A 182 13.45 10.94 -3.66
C LEU A 182 12.05 11.56 -3.46
N CYS A 183 11.05 10.72 -3.21
CA CYS A 183 9.70 11.14 -2.89
C CYS A 183 9.36 10.85 -1.43
N LEU A 184 8.62 11.75 -0.80
CA LEU A 184 8.15 11.57 0.58
C LEU A 184 6.63 11.42 0.58
N GLY A 185 6.11 10.46 1.38
CA GLY A 185 4.69 10.28 1.57
C GLY A 185 3.96 9.76 0.33
N THR A 186 4.51 8.74 -0.36
CA THR A 186 3.83 8.13 -1.52
C THR A 186 2.69 7.22 -1.06
N PRO A 187 1.44 7.48 -1.49
CA PRO A 187 0.30 6.67 -1.12
C PRO A 187 0.29 5.31 -1.85
N LYS A 188 -0.43 4.34 -1.28
CA LYS A 188 -0.85 3.14 -1.98
C LYS A 188 -1.65 3.54 -3.22
N ASP A 189 -1.32 2.95 -4.35
CA ASP A 189 -2.05 3.15 -5.61
C ASP A 189 -2.06 1.85 -6.41
N SER A 190 -3.09 1.64 -7.18
CA SER A 190 -3.22 0.47 -8.03
C SER A 190 -2.23 0.47 -9.19
N TYR A 191 -1.73 1.62 -9.59
CA TYR A 191 -0.69 1.76 -10.61
C TYR A 191 0.07 3.07 -10.40
N THR A 192 1.35 2.97 -10.12
CA THR A 192 2.16 4.13 -9.74
C THR A 192 3.29 4.33 -10.73
N ALA A 193 3.37 5.52 -11.28
CA ALA A 193 4.57 6.07 -11.87
C ALA A 193 5.33 6.91 -10.84
N LEU A 194 6.44 7.48 -11.22
CA LEU A 194 7.28 8.33 -10.37
C LEU A 194 6.46 9.26 -9.47
N CYS A 195 6.81 9.32 -8.19
CA CYS A 195 6.21 10.18 -7.18
C CYS A 195 4.74 9.93 -6.84
N GLY A 196 4.24 8.70 -7.04
CA GLY A 196 2.87 8.35 -6.65
C GLY A 196 1.79 8.92 -7.55
N GLN A 197 2.14 9.35 -8.76
CA GLN A 197 1.13 9.71 -9.75
C GLN A 197 0.44 8.45 -10.24
N SER A 198 -0.90 8.43 -10.15
CA SER A 198 -1.70 7.34 -10.67
C SER A 198 -1.79 7.39 -12.18
N LEU A 199 -1.55 6.27 -12.87
CA LEU A 199 -1.78 6.11 -14.31
C LEU A 199 -3.14 5.46 -14.63
N LEU A 200 -4.03 5.35 -13.66
CA LEU A 200 -5.39 4.82 -13.87
C LEU A 200 -6.24 5.74 -14.77
N GLU A 201 -6.00 7.03 -14.72
CA GLU A 201 -6.50 7.96 -15.72
C GLU A 201 -5.41 8.07 -16.78
N LYS A 202 -5.75 7.81 -18.03
CA LYS A 202 -4.82 7.90 -19.18
C LYS A 202 -4.01 9.19 -19.03
N PRO A 203 -2.70 9.12 -18.73
CA PRO A 203 -1.94 10.32 -18.50
C PRO A 203 -1.93 11.15 -19.79
N ASP A 204 -2.27 12.40 -19.66
CA ASP A 204 -2.01 13.36 -20.73
C ASP A 204 -0.50 13.69 -20.68
N PHE A 205 0.29 12.90 -21.40
CA PHE A 205 1.75 13.04 -21.45
C PHE A 205 2.20 14.41 -21.96
N GLU A 206 1.32 15.22 -22.56
CA GLU A 206 1.62 16.60 -22.94
C GLU A 206 1.43 17.60 -21.80
N GLN A 207 0.55 17.30 -20.83
CA GLN A 207 0.22 18.20 -19.72
C GLN A 207 0.72 17.72 -18.35
N ASP A 208 0.77 16.40 -18.13
CA ASP A 208 1.28 15.83 -16.91
C ASP A 208 2.79 15.68 -17.01
N THR A 209 3.52 16.39 -16.17
CA THR A 209 4.98 16.29 -16.05
C THR A 209 5.34 14.92 -15.48
N VAL A 210 5.27 13.89 -16.31
CA VAL A 210 5.80 12.57 -15.96
C VAL A 210 7.31 12.70 -15.97
N TRP A 211 7.93 12.53 -14.83
CA TRP A 211 9.37 12.57 -14.71
C TRP A 211 9.99 11.35 -15.36
N PHE A 212 10.88 11.60 -16.30
CA PHE A 212 11.64 10.59 -17.00
C PHE A 212 13.10 10.63 -16.53
N PHE A 213 13.70 9.46 -16.42
CA PHE A 213 15.14 9.38 -16.30
C PHE A 213 15.77 9.40 -17.70
N ASP A 214 16.61 10.38 -17.96
CA ASP A 214 17.23 10.68 -19.26
C ASP A 214 18.70 10.24 -19.33
N ALA A 215 19.12 9.32 -18.46
CA ALA A 215 20.50 8.83 -18.35
C ALA A 215 21.56 9.93 -18.14
N THR A 216 21.20 11.06 -17.54
CA THR A 216 22.17 12.08 -17.12
C THR A 216 22.40 12.06 -15.62
N VAL A 217 23.61 12.45 -15.22
CA VAL A 217 24.01 12.59 -13.82
C VAL A 217 24.68 13.93 -13.59
N TRP A 218 24.44 14.50 -12.40
CA TRP A 218 25.10 15.72 -11.97
C TRP A 218 26.57 15.45 -11.65
N ASP A 219 27.48 16.17 -12.32
CA ASP A 219 28.91 16.15 -12.03
C ASP A 219 29.29 17.38 -11.21
N PRO A 220 29.61 17.22 -9.91
CA PRO A 220 29.95 18.33 -9.05
C PRO A 220 31.29 19.01 -9.40
N LEU A 221 32.13 18.35 -10.20
CA LEU A 221 33.41 18.91 -10.60
C LEU A 221 33.26 19.92 -11.76
N THR A 222 32.32 19.65 -12.66
CA THR A 222 32.07 20.51 -13.82
C THR A 222 30.85 21.41 -13.66
N ASP A 223 30.09 21.22 -12.58
CA ASP A 223 28.82 21.92 -12.29
C ASP A 223 27.81 21.77 -13.48
N ARG A 224 27.75 20.58 -14.04
CA ARG A 224 26.89 20.24 -15.19
C ARG A 224 26.36 18.82 -15.11
N TYR A 225 25.22 18.59 -15.76
CA TYR A 225 24.76 17.24 -16.09
C TYR A 225 25.62 16.63 -17.17
N GLN A 226 26.04 15.39 -16.97
CA GLN A 226 26.83 14.60 -17.91
C GLN A 226 26.06 13.32 -18.24
N PRO A 227 26.08 12.85 -19.50
CA PRO A 227 25.49 11.57 -19.84
C PRO A 227 26.24 10.44 -19.14
N LEU A 228 25.51 9.38 -18.76
CA LEU A 228 26.13 8.14 -18.33
C LEU A 228 26.92 7.51 -19.47
N GLU A 229 28.00 6.81 -19.14
CA GLU A 229 28.75 6.03 -20.13
C GLU A 229 27.87 4.88 -20.69
N ASP A 230 28.17 4.41 -21.89
CA ASP A 230 27.48 3.27 -22.48
C ASP A 230 27.65 2.03 -21.58
N GLY A 231 26.55 1.35 -21.28
CA GLY A 231 26.58 0.22 -20.37
C GLY A 231 25.21 -0.33 -19.99
N VAL A 232 25.24 -1.34 -19.13
CA VAL A 232 24.03 -1.92 -18.53
C VAL A 232 23.86 -1.36 -17.12
N TYR A 233 22.67 -0.90 -16.83
CA TYR A 233 22.31 -0.28 -15.56
C TYR A 233 21.10 -0.95 -14.95
N THR A 234 21.01 -0.91 -13.62
CA THR A 234 19.86 -1.40 -12.86
C THR A 234 19.23 -0.24 -12.10
N MET A 235 17.96 0.03 -12.36
CA MET A 235 17.18 0.94 -11.51
C MET A 235 16.66 0.16 -10.31
N ARG A 236 16.94 0.67 -9.11
CA ARG A 236 16.41 0.15 -7.85
C ARG A 236 15.40 1.14 -7.28
N ILE A 237 14.21 0.64 -6.99
CA ILE A 237 13.16 1.38 -6.28
C ILE A 237 13.09 0.85 -4.86
N THR A 238 13.29 1.72 -3.88
CA THR A 238 13.26 1.37 -2.46
C THR A 238 12.13 2.12 -1.77
N LEU A 239 11.18 1.40 -1.20
CA LEU A 239 10.10 1.94 -0.39
C LEU A 239 10.41 1.69 1.08
N THR A 240 10.25 2.73 1.90
CA THR A 240 10.38 2.67 3.36
C THR A 240 9.06 3.12 3.98
N SER A 241 8.51 2.29 4.87
CA SER A 241 7.28 2.57 5.64
C SER A 241 7.60 3.19 6.99
#